data_4c60238da31579c8ce0e393ad8464a12
#
_entry.id   4c60238da31579c8ce0e393ad8464a12
#
_cell.length_a   1.000
_cell.length_b   1.000
_cell.length_c   1.000
_cell.angle_alpha   90.00
_cell.angle_beta   90.00
_cell.angle_gamma   90.00
#
_symmetry.space_group_name_H-M   'P 1'
#
loop_
_entity.id
_entity.type
_entity.pdbx_description
1 polymer ?
#
loop_
_entity_poly.entity_id
_entity_poly.type
_entity_poly.pdbx_seq_one_letter_code
_entity_poly.pdbx_strand_id
1 'polypeptide(L)'
;MYSTKKRFTGVVAMLLGLALVGAACGDSGEAAPTTTLAPGATTAQGVTTTKPAEVSGTINGSGATFPKAFYDEMIVAFKKAQPKATVNYAGGGSGAGRTALQGGTVDFAGSDGLVAAADVSKYKGAFVYVPTVSAPITLSYNLAGVDNLQLSPETIAKIFQRDIKTWDDPAIVAENAAAKDKLKGNIVVAHRSDGSGTTENFTIFLDKSVGAGGSGVWKLKRGSTVEWPADTQAGNGNAGVAQIVKATSGAIGYIDLSDAKASQLKFASIKNKAGKYVQPTLEGASAAVEGATVNADLSYDPLWADGDKAYPIAAPTWILVYVDQTDKAKADTTKAFLRFLLTDGQKAASAIDYSPLSASLVEKALAQLDKIKVPA
;
A
#
# COMPACT_ATOMS: atom_id res chain seq x y z
N MET A 1 -8.68 -52.84 1.27
CA MET A 1 -9.14 -53.55 2.49
C MET A 1 -9.04 -52.58 3.66
N TYR A 2 -10.23 -52.32 4.30
CA TYR A 2 -10.50 -51.64 5.61
C TYR A 2 -9.97 -50.18 5.77
N SER A 3 -10.71 -49.12 5.66
CA SER A 3 -11.89 -48.54 6.36
C SER A 3 -11.76 -48.47 7.87
N THR A 4 -11.67 -47.26 8.40
CA THR A 4 -12.37 -46.91 9.65
C THR A 4 -12.62 -45.37 9.71
N LYS A 5 -13.89 -45.00 9.57
CA LYS A 5 -14.50 -43.71 9.96
C LYS A 5 -14.63 -43.66 11.49
N LYS A 6 -14.35 -42.54 12.11
CA LYS A 6 -14.93 -42.21 13.43
C LYS A 6 -15.66 -40.86 13.34
N ARG A 7 -16.97 -40.96 13.46
CA ARG A 7 -17.90 -39.86 13.77
C ARG A 7 -17.84 -39.60 15.29
N PHE A 8 -17.92 -38.39 15.73
CA PHE A 8 -18.36 -38.03 17.07
C PHE A 8 -19.49 -36.98 16.96
N THR A 9 -20.60 -37.38 17.61
CA THR A 9 -21.89 -36.67 17.64
C THR A 9 -22.12 -36.14 19.07
N GLY A 10 -22.79 -34.98 19.17
CA GLY A 10 -23.58 -34.55 20.33
C GLY A 10 -22.79 -33.72 21.34
N VAL A 11 -23.34 -32.71 21.98
CA VAL A 11 -24.62 -32.58 22.67
C VAL A 11 -24.95 -31.09 22.79
N VAL A 12 -26.23 -30.77 22.52
CA VAL A 12 -26.92 -29.52 22.85
C VAL A 12 -27.28 -29.51 24.32
N ALA A 13 -27.08 -28.41 25.02
CA ALA A 13 -27.73 -28.16 26.31
C ALA A 13 -28.28 -26.72 26.35
N MET A 14 -29.58 -26.66 26.35
CA MET A 14 -30.47 -25.51 26.52
C MET A 14 -30.75 -25.36 28.03
N LEU A 15 -30.61 -24.17 28.59
CA LEU A 15 -31.21 -23.87 29.91
C LEU A 15 -31.87 -22.49 29.88
N LEU A 16 -33.22 -22.54 30.00
CA LEU A 16 -34.11 -21.44 30.38
C LEU A 16 -34.08 -21.26 31.91
N GLY A 17 -34.32 -20.03 32.35
CA GLY A 17 -34.67 -19.69 33.75
C GLY A 17 -34.88 -18.19 33.88
N LEU A 18 -35.98 -17.77 33.86
CA LEU A 18 -37.17 -17.39 34.65
C LEU A 18 -36.98 -16.17 35.56
N ALA A 19 -37.85 -15.22 35.36
CA ALA A 19 -38.05 -13.94 36.03
C ALA A 19 -38.49 -14.10 37.50
N LEU A 20 -38.25 -13.07 38.31
CA LEU A 20 -39.06 -12.78 39.50
C LEU A 20 -39.11 -11.26 39.75
N VAL A 21 -40.36 -10.81 39.88
CA VAL A 21 -40.84 -9.50 40.25
C VAL A 21 -40.80 -9.36 41.78
N GLY A 22 -40.44 -8.17 42.27
CA GLY A 22 -40.55 -7.81 43.67
C GLY A 22 -40.88 -6.33 43.83
N ALA A 23 -42.15 -6.04 44.12
CA ALA A 23 -42.63 -4.71 44.50
C ALA A 23 -42.54 -4.56 46.02
N ALA A 24 -42.20 -3.37 46.50
CA ALA A 24 -42.52 -2.90 47.87
C ALA A 24 -42.63 -1.39 47.89
N CYS A 25 -43.76 -0.93 48.44
CA CYS A 25 -44.23 0.44 48.64
C CYS A 25 -43.63 1.11 49.89
N GLY A 26 -43.78 2.45 49.93
CA GLY A 26 -43.78 3.31 51.13
C GLY A 26 -43.03 4.62 50.90
N ASP A 27 -43.52 5.68 50.93
CA ASP A 27 -44.54 6.65 51.35
C ASP A 27 -43.92 8.00 51.66
N SER A 28 -44.67 9.06 51.34
CA SER A 28 -44.66 10.43 51.83
C SER A 28 -43.55 11.44 51.47
N GLY A 29 -43.96 12.50 50.77
CA GLY A 29 -43.69 13.87 51.18
C GLY A 29 -43.30 14.87 50.10
N GLU A 30 -44.24 15.72 49.78
CA GLU A 30 -44.13 17.16 49.47
C GLU A 30 -43.88 17.62 48.02
N ALA A 31 -44.88 18.38 47.53
CA ALA A 31 -45.03 18.92 46.20
C ALA A 31 -44.30 20.28 46.02
N ALA A 32 -43.73 20.47 44.85
CA ALA A 32 -43.51 21.79 44.26
C ALA A 32 -43.38 21.70 42.73
N PRO A 33 -43.57 22.72 41.91
CA PRO A 33 -44.52 22.72 40.80
C PRO A 33 -43.94 22.22 39.45
N THR A 34 -44.81 21.55 38.77
CA THR A 34 -44.65 21.05 37.38
C THR A 34 -44.46 22.19 36.38
N THR A 35 -43.30 22.22 35.75
CA THR A 35 -43.10 22.90 34.46
C THR A 35 -43.12 21.84 33.37
N THR A 36 -44.20 21.76 32.64
CA THR A 36 -44.40 20.85 31.50
C THR A 36 -43.57 21.36 30.34
N LEU A 37 -42.43 20.70 30.05
CA LEU A 37 -41.75 20.83 28.78
C LEU A 37 -42.33 19.81 27.81
N ALA A 38 -42.86 20.28 26.69
CA ALA A 38 -43.32 19.46 25.60
C ALA A 38 -42.18 18.61 25.02
N PRO A 39 -42.45 17.37 24.57
CA PRO A 39 -41.43 16.55 23.90
C PRO A 39 -41.14 17.17 22.54
N GLY A 40 -39.97 17.81 22.42
CA GLY A 40 -39.40 18.15 21.11
C GLY A 40 -39.15 16.89 20.34
N ALA A 41 -39.90 16.63 19.29
CA ALA A 41 -39.62 15.59 18.32
C ALA A 41 -38.28 15.91 17.63
N THR A 42 -37.21 15.31 18.07
CA THR A 42 -35.94 15.26 17.32
C THR A 42 -36.18 14.33 16.15
N THR A 43 -36.55 14.90 15.01
CA THR A 43 -36.51 14.19 13.74
C THR A 43 -35.06 13.81 13.49
N ALA A 44 -34.73 12.55 13.71
CA ALA A 44 -33.51 11.96 13.18
C ALA A 44 -33.54 12.17 11.65
N GLN A 45 -32.72 13.11 11.16
CA GLN A 45 -32.49 13.22 9.73
C GLN A 45 -31.91 11.88 9.29
N GLY A 46 -32.75 11.07 8.65
CA GLY A 46 -32.30 9.84 7.98
C GLY A 46 -31.25 10.23 6.97
N VAL A 47 -30.04 9.74 7.19
CA VAL A 47 -29.00 9.73 6.17
C VAL A 47 -29.55 8.92 5.01
N THR A 48 -30.14 9.58 4.04
CA THR A 48 -30.54 8.99 2.77
C THR A 48 -29.25 8.56 2.09
N THR A 49 -28.90 7.29 2.19
CA THR A 49 -27.88 6.65 1.36
C THR A 49 -28.41 6.62 -0.07
N THR A 50 -28.25 7.72 -0.80
CA THR A 50 -28.49 7.74 -2.24
C THR A 50 -27.56 6.72 -2.88
N LYS A 51 -28.17 5.68 -3.49
CA LYS A 51 -27.42 4.71 -4.30
C LYS A 51 -26.58 5.52 -5.32
N PRO A 52 -25.27 5.24 -5.45
CA PRO A 52 -24.44 5.93 -6.42
C PRO A 52 -25.07 5.87 -7.81
N ALA A 53 -24.99 6.97 -8.57
CA ALA A 53 -25.48 6.99 -9.94
C ALA A 53 -24.85 5.86 -10.75
N GLU A 54 -25.66 5.19 -11.58
CA GLU A 54 -25.17 4.12 -12.44
C GLU A 54 -24.30 4.73 -13.55
N VAL A 55 -23.10 4.18 -13.74
CA VAL A 55 -22.18 4.58 -14.80
C VAL A 55 -22.00 3.46 -15.80
N SER A 56 -21.73 3.86 -17.07
CA SER A 56 -21.53 2.90 -18.16
C SER A 56 -20.42 3.39 -19.07
N GLY A 57 -19.28 2.78 -19.01
CA GLY A 57 -18.12 3.14 -19.84
C GLY A 57 -17.01 2.14 -19.66
N THR A 58 -16.09 2.11 -20.60
CA THR A 58 -14.85 1.35 -20.48
C THR A 58 -13.71 2.31 -20.30
N ILE A 59 -12.97 2.16 -19.18
CA ILE A 59 -11.74 2.90 -18.92
C ILE A 59 -10.56 1.94 -18.82
N ASN A 60 -9.42 2.42 -19.33
CA ASN A 60 -8.18 1.65 -19.36
C ASN A 60 -7.11 2.38 -18.56
N GLY A 61 -6.47 1.68 -17.66
CA GLY A 61 -5.33 2.16 -16.89
C GLY A 61 -4.13 1.26 -17.05
N SER A 62 -2.95 1.80 -16.79
CA SER A 62 -1.72 1.01 -16.69
C SER A 62 -0.73 1.66 -15.72
N GLY A 63 0.31 0.92 -15.37
CA GLY A 63 1.41 1.50 -14.59
C GLY A 63 1.90 0.63 -13.44
N ALA A 64 1.98 1.22 -12.26
CA ALA A 64 2.58 0.62 -11.07
C ALA A 64 2.10 -0.82 -10.82
N THR A 65 3.03 -1.73 -10.57
CA THR A 65 2.73 -3.10 -10.15
C THR A 65 2.57 -3.22 -8.63
N PHE A 66 3.09 -2.26 -7.89
CA PHE A 66 2.97 -2.20 -6.44
C PHE A 66 1.50 -2.26 -5.95
N PRO A 67 0.53 -1.44 -6.43
CA PRO A 67 -0.86 -1.51 -6.00
C PRO A 67 -1.70 -2.52 -6.79
N LYS A 68 -1.10 -3.34 -7.66
CA LYS A 68 -1.87 -4.12 -8.64
C LYS A 68 -2.84 -5.10 -7.97
N ALA A 69 -2.43 -5.80 -6.92
CA ALA A 69 -3.32 -6.71 -6.20
C ALA A 69 -4.55 -5.98 -5.63
N PHE A 70 -4.36 -4.78 -5.07
CA PHE A 70 -5.45 -3.93 -4.61
C PHE A 70 -6.36 -3.49 -5.76
N TYR A 71 -5.79 -3.02 -6.87
CA TYR A 71 -6.61 -2.57 -8.01
C TYR A 71 -7.39 -3.72 -8.64
N ASP A 72 -6.79 -4.88 -8.82
CA ASP A 72 -7.45 -6.05 -9.40
C ASP A 72 -8.68 -6.47 -8.57
N GLU A 73 -8.53 -6.55 -7.24
CA GLU A 73 -9.64 -6.89 -6.34
C GLU A 73 -10.73 -5.81 -6.35
N MET A 74 -10.33 -4.54 -6.34
CA MET A 74 -11.28 -3.43 -6.39
C MET A 74 -12.00 -3.32 -7.75
N ILE A 75 -11.37 -3.68 -8.85
CA ILE A 75 -12.00 -3.76 -10.18
C ILE A 75 -13.11 -4.81 -10.18
N VAL A 76 -12.84 -5.99 -9.59
CA VAL A 76 -13.86 -7.05 -9.45
C VAL A 76 -15.02 -6.58 -8.59
N ALA A 77 -14.74 -5.91 -7.46
CA ALA A 77 -15.76 -5.39 -6.56
C ALA A 77 -16.57 -4.23 -7.21
N PHE A 78 -15.88 -3.33 -7.92
CA PHE A 78 -16.52 -2.23 -8.64
C PHE A 78 -17.44 -2.73 -9.75
N LYS A 79 -17.05 -3.78 -10.49
CA LYS A 79 -17.90 -4.40 -11.51
C LYS A 79 -19.21 -4.96 -10.94
N LYS A 80 -19.18 -5.48 -9.70
CA LYS A 80 -20.41 -5.91 -9.01
C LYS A 80 -21.30 -4.72 -8.62
N ALA A 81 -20.69 -3.62 -8.20
CA ALA A 81 -21.42 -2.39 -7.81
C ALA A 81 -21.93 -1.58 -9.02
N GLN A 82 -21.20 -1.62 -10.14
CA GLN A 82 -21.47 -0.89 -11.39
C GLN A 82 -21.42 -1.84 -12.61
N PRO A 83 -22.45 -2.68 -12.81
CA PRO A 83 -22.41 -3.77 -13.81
C PRO A 83 -22.23 -3.32 -15.27
N LYS A 84 -22.59 -2.07 -15.59
CA LYS A 84 -22.46 -1.50 -16.94
C LYS A 84 -21.09 -0.86 -17.20
N ALA A 85 -20.30 -0.62 -16.14
CA ALA A 85 -18.94 -0.09 -16.26
C ALA A 85 -17.90 -1.20 -16.45
N THR A 86 -16.80 -0.90 -17.13
CA THR A 86 -15.65 -1.79 -17.26
C THR A 86 -14.37 -0.99 -16.95
N VAL A 87 -13.56 -1.54 -16.08
CA VAL A 87 -12.24 -0.99 -15.75
C VAL A 87 -11.19 -2.05 -16.08
N ASN A 88 -10.19 -1.69 -16.86
CA ASN A 88 -9.04 -2.53 -17.15
C ASN A 88 -7.79 -1.88 -16.56
N TYR A 89 -6.92 -2.67 -15.93
CA TYR A 89 -5.64 -2.19 -15.42
C TYR A 89 -4.51 -3.15 -15.82
N ALA A 90 -3.54 -2.63 -16.57
CA ALA A 90 -2.34 -3.34 -16.93
C ALA A 90 -1.17 -2.87 -16.04
N GLY A 91 -0.35 -3.81 -15.56
CA GLY A 91 0.93 -3.48 -14.95
C GLY A 91 1.91 -2.88 -15.96
N GLY A 92 3.20 -3.05 -15.71
CA GLY A 92 4.27 -2.57 -16.60
C GLY A 92 5.21 -1.57 -15.92
N GLY A 93 4.88 -1.19 -14.67
CA GLY A 93 5.64 -0.26 -13.84
C GLY A 93 5.18 1.19 -14.00
N SER A 94 5.49 2.01 -12.99
CA SER A 94 5.10 3.43 -12.93
C SER A 94 5.59 4.24 -14.14
N GLY A 95 6.79 3.94 -14.63
CA GLY A 95 7.35 4.60 -15.83
C GLY A 95 6.50 4.36 -17.07
N ALA A 96 6.11 3.10 -17.33
CA ALA A 96 5.25 2.74 -18.46
C ALA A 96 3.87 3.40 -18.34
N GLY A 97 3.27 3.41 -17.15
CA GLY A 97 1.99 4.09 -16.92
C GLY A 97 2.05 5.58 -17.19
N ARG A 98 3.08 6.26 -16.67
CA ARG A 98 3.30 7.70 -16.93
C ARG A 98 3.44 7.97 -18.44
N THR A 99 4.23 7.15 -19.13
CA THR A 99 4.40 7.28 -20.60
C THR A 99 3.09 7.04 -21.36
N ALA A 100 2.31 6.02 -20.96
CA ALA A 100 1.02 5.73 -21.58
C ALA A 100 0.01 6.88 -21.40
N LEU A 101 -0.02 7.50 -20.19
CA LEU A 101 -0.86 8.67 -19.95
C LEU A 101 -0.41 9.88 -20.77
N GLN A 102 0.90 10.17 -20.85
CA GLN A 102 1.45 11.21 -21.71
C GLN A 102 1.06 11.01 -23.17
N GLY A 103 1.13 9.78 -23.67
CA GLY A 103 0.70 9.39 -25.02
C GLY A 103 -0.82 9.43 -25.23
N GLY A 104 -1.62 9.48 -24.16
CA GLY A 104 -3.09 9.40 -24.21
C GLY A 104 -3.60 8.03 -24.64
N THR A 105 -2.84 6.96 -24.38
CA THR A 105 -3.23 5.57 -24.69
C THR A 105 -3.98 4.91 -23.55
N VAL A 106 -4.01 5.55 -22.38
CA VAL A 106 -4.79 5.13 -21.20
C VAL A 106 -5.57 6.32 -20.63
N ASP A 107 -6.65 6.03 -19.92
CA ASP A 107 -7.51 7.02 -19.27
C ASP A 107 -6.95 7.44 -17.90
N PHE A 108 -6.16 6.57 -17.25
CA PHE A 108 -5.48 6.85 -15.99
C PHE A 108 -4.16 6.05 -15.86
N ALA A 109 -3.24 6.53 -15.03
CA ALA A 109 -1.99 5.82 -14.77
C ALA A 109 -1.78 5.59 -13.27
N GLY A 110 -1.39 4.37 -12.88
CA GLY A 110 -0.89 4.07 -11.54
C GLY A 110 0.60 4.44 -11.43
N SER A 111 0.98 5.15 -10.36
CA SER A 111 2.38 5.52 -10.11
C SER A 111 2.68 5.59 -8.61
N ASP A 112 3.78 4.92 -8.19
CA ASP A 112 4.28 4.99 -6.82
C ASP A 112 5.36 6.07 -6.66
N GLY A 113 5.75 6.70 -7.76
CA GLY A 113 6.66 7.84 -7.81
C GLY A 113 5.96 9.07 -8.38
N LEU A 114 6.43 10.24 -7.99
CA LEU A 114 5.93 11.51 -8.49
C LEU A 114 6.47 11.79 -9.90
N VAL A 115 5.73 12.56 -10.66
CA VAL A 115 6.21 13.09 -11.95
C VAL A 115 7.32 14.11 -11.68
N ALA A 116 8.49 13.90 -12.25
CA ALA A 116 9.56 14.85 -12.12
C ALA A 116 9.15 16.21 -12.75
N ALA A 117 9.55 17.32 -12.13
CA ALA A 117 9.19 18.66 -12.62
C ALA A 117 9.54 18.87 -14.11
N ALA A 118 10.68 18.31 -14.55
CA ALA A 118 11.11 18.37 -15.96
C ALA A 118 10.20 17.59 -16.93
N ASP A 119 9.39 16.64 -16.41
CA ASP A 119 8.53 15.79 -17.21
C ASP A 119 7.08 16.29 -17.27
N VAL A 120 6.70 17.26 -16.45
CA VAL A 120 5.33 17.80 -16.41
C VAL A 120 4.90 18.32 -17.78
N SER A 121 5.79 18.98 -18.51
CA SER A 121 5.51 19.51 -19.85
C SER A 121 5.25 18.45 -20.93
N LYS A 122 5.55 17.17 -20.65
CA LYS A 122 5.27 16.04 -21.56
C LYS A 122 3.80 15.61 -21.52
N TYR A 123 3.05 16.06 -20.52
CA TYR A 123 1.63 15.73 -20.39
C TYR A 123 0.78 16.67 -21.25
N LYS A 124 -0.32 16.14 -21.80
CA LYS A 124 -1.21 16.89 -22.71
C LYS A 124 -2.04 17.97 -22.01
N GLY A 125 -2.05 18.00 -20.69
CA GLY A 125 -2.81 18.96 -19.89
C GLY A 125 -2.55 18.78 -18.40
N ALA A 126 -3.26 19.55 -17.60
CA ALA A 126 -3.22 19.41 -16.14
C ALA A 126 -3.74 18.05 -15.71
N PHE A 127 -3.10 17.44 -14.74
CA PHE A 127 -3.52 16.18 -14.12
C PHE A 127 -3.55 16.32 -12.61
N VAL A 128 -4.25 15.41 -11.94
CA VAL A 128 -4.30 15.31 -10.49
C VAL A 128 -3.69 14.01 -10.01
N TYR A 129 -3.09 14.04 -8.83
CA TYR A 129 -2.72 12.85 -8.06
C TYR A 129 -3.90 12.45 -7.17
N VAL A 130 -4.37 11.22 -7.30
CA VAL A 130 -5.36 10.63 -6.39
C VAL A 130 -4.66 9.54 -5.59
N PRO A 131 -4.30 9.79 -4.32
CA PRO A 131 -3.70 8.75 -3.48
C PRO A 131 -4.71 7.62 -3.29
N THR A 132 -4.24 6.38 -3.29
CA THR A 132 -5.13 5.21 -3.16
C THR A 132 -4.85 4.37 -1.92
N VAL A 133 -3.64 3.89 -1.76
CA VAL A 133 -3.19 3.11 -0.59
C VAL A 133 -1.70 3.34 -0.35
N SER A 134 -1.18 2.84 0.76
CA SER A 134 0.26 2.71 1.00
C SER A 134 0.58 1.29 1.47
N ALA A 135 1.85 0.89 1.37
CA ALA A 135 2.32 -0.38 1.92
C ALA A 135 3.84 -0.36 2.15
N PRO A 136 4.37 -1.28 2.96
CA PRO A 136 5.81 -1.46 3.05
C PRO A 136 6.39 -2.03 1.75
N ILE A 137 7.56 -1.54 1.34
CA ILE A 137 8.43 -2.26 0.42
C ILE A 137 9.33 -3.15 1.27
N THR A 138 9.22 -4.45 1.13
CA THR A 138 10.00 -5.44 1.88
C THR A 138 11.40 -5.59 1.29
N LEU A 139 12.37 -5.96 2.11
CA LEU A 139 13.58 -6.61 1.66
C LEU A 139 13.42 -8.12 1.83
N SER A 140 12.92 -8.76 0.79
CA SER A 140 12.66 -10.19 0.77
C SER A 140 13.92 -10.97 0.45
N TYR A 141 14.12 -12.11 1.13
CA TYR A 141 15.34 -12.91 0.98
C TYR A 141 15.05 -14.41 0.98
N ASN A 142 16.03 -15.18 0.48
CA ASN A 142 15.99 -16.64 0.44
C ASN A 142 17.27 -17.23 1.09
N LEU A 143 17.25 -17.32 2.42
CA LEU A 143 18.30 -17.93 3.23
C LEU A 143 17.75 -19.08 4.06
N ALA A 144 18.32 -20.26 3.89
CA ALA A 144 17.94 -21.42 4.65
C ALA A 144 18.26 -21.26 6.15
N GLY A 145 17.27 -21.50 7.00
CA GLY A 145 17.43 -21.46 8.46
C GLY A 145 17.63 -20.06 9.07
N VAL A 146 17.52 -18.98 8.30
CA VAL A 146 17.47 -17.60 8.80
C VAL A 146 16.04 -17.11 8.74
N ASP A 147 15.44 -16.80 9.89
CA ASP A 147 14.03 -16.37 9.97
C ASP A 147 13.89 -14.88 10.33
N ASN A 148 14.90 -14.29 10.97
CA ASN A 148 14.89 -12.91 11.44
C ASN A 148 16.17 -12.21 10.99
N LEU A 149 16.24 -11.87 9.71
CA LEU A 149 17.37 -11.08 9.17
C LEU A 149 17.17 -9.61 9.55
N GLN A 150 18.22 -8.97 10.05
CA GLN A 150 18.25 -7.55 10.38
C GLN A 150 19.26 -6.84 9.48
N LEU A 151 18.86 -5.71 8.89
CA LEU A 151 19.73 -4.94 8.00
C LEU A 151 19.60 -3.44 8.27
N SER A 152 20.74 -2.77 8.44
CA SER A 152 20.79 -1.31 8.47
C SER A 152 20.74 -0.74 7.05
N PRO A 153 20.35 0.54 6.87
CA PRO A 153 20.41 1.20 5.56
C PRO A 153 21.80 1.14 4.91
N GLU A 154 22.86 1.24 5.71
CA GLU A 154 24.23 1.17 5.23
C GLU A 154 24.56 -0.21 4.66
N THR A 155 24.22 -1.27 5.39
CA THR A 155 24.42 -2.66 4.94
C THR A 155 23.59 -2.94 3.68
N ILE A 156 22.34 -2.47 3.62
CA ILE A 156 21.48 -2.58 2.44
C ILE A 156 22.11 -1.90 1.23
N ALA A 157 22.58 -0.67 1.37
CA ALA A 157 23.24 0.07 0.29
C ALA A 157 24.46 -0.68 -0.25
N LYS A 158 25.34 -1.17 0.65
CA LYS A 158 26.53 -1.93 0.28
C LYS A 158 26.19 -3.26 -0.43
N ILE A 159 25.13 -3.94 -0.03
CA ILE A 159 24.65 -5.15 -0.71
C ILE A 159 24.18 -4.81 -2.14
N PHE A 160 23.29 -3.83 -2.29
CA PHE A 160 22.68 -3.52 -3.58
C PHE A 160 23.64 -2.85 -4.58
N GLN A 161 24.66 -2.15 -4.12
CA GLN A 161 25.74 -1.64 -4.98
C GLN A 161 26.94 -2.60 -5.12
N ARG A 162 26.83 -3.83 -4.55
CA ARG A 162 27.81 -4.92 -4.66
C ARG A 162 29.15 -4.67 -3.97
N ASP A 163 29.21 -3.79 -2.97
CA ASP A 163 30.34 -3.67 -2.06
C ASP A 163 30.40 -4.87 -1.10
N ILE A 164 29.25 -5.38 -0.65
CA ILE A 164 29.08 -6.63 0.11
C ILE A 164 28.52 -7.69 -0.86
N LYS A 165 29.21 -8.83 -0.96
CA LYS A 165 28.90 -9.90 -1.92
C LYS A 165 28.57 -11.25 -1.30
N THR A 166 28.82 -11.42 0.00
CA THR A 166 28.58 -12.69 0.71
C THR A 166 27.82 -12.44 2.01
N TRP A 167 27.03 -13.43 2.43
CA TRP A 167 26.21 -13.33 3.63
C TRP A 167 27.01 -13.37 4.93
N ASP A 168 28.23 -13.92 4.91
CA ASP A 168 29.14 -13.96 6.04
C ASP A 168 30.00 -12.70 6.18
N ASP A 169 29.69 -11.64 5.45
CA ASP A 169 30.37 -10.34 5.59
C ASP A 169 30.24 -9.84 7.04
N PRO A 170 31.37 -9.32 7.62
CA PRO A 170 31.39 -8.85 9.01
C PRO A 170 30.28 -7.85 9.36
N ALA A 171 29.87 -6.98 8.42
CA ALA A 171 28.80 -6.01 8.66
C ALA A 171 27.44 -6.71 8.85
N ILE A 172 27.13 -7.72 8.03
CA ILE A 172 25.87 -8.49 8.16
C ILE A 172 25.92 -9.33 9.44
N VAL A 173 27.05 -9.99 9.72
CA VAL A 173 27.21 -10.84 10.92
C VAL A 173 27.07 -10.01 12.19
N ALA A 174 27.60 -8.79 12.24
CA ALA A 174 27.49 -7.91 13.40
C ALA A 174 26.03 -7.54 13.72
N GLU A 175 25.19 -7.38 12.70
CA GLU A 175 23.75 -7.10 12.86
C GLU A 175 22.93 -8.37 13.18
N ASN A 176 23.49 -9.57 12.95
CA ASN A 176 22.79 -10.86 13.02
C ASN A 176 23.57 -11.93 13.80
N ALA A 177 24.16 -11.58 14.91
CA ALA A 177 25.07 -12.45 15.68
C ALA A 177 24.45 -13.83 16.02
N ALA A 178 23.15 -13.89 16.29
CA ALA A 178 22.41 -15.13 16.59
C ALA A 178 22.31 -16.08 15.38
N ALA A 179 22.42 -15.57 14.16
CA ALA A 179 22.32 -16.34 12.93
C ALA A 179 23.67 -16.57 12.22
N LYS A 180 24.81 -16.15 12.81
CA LYS A 180 26.13 -16.12 12.16
C LYS A 180 26.51 -17.42 11.46
N ASP A 181 26.22 -18.58 12.06
CA ASP A 181 26.60 -19.88 11.50
C ASP A 181 25.75 -20.29 10.27
N LYS A 182 24.63 -19.60 10.04
CA LYS A 182 23.70 -19.79 8.92
C LYS A 182 23.89 -18.75 7.82
N LEU A 183 24.59 -17.65 8.09
CA LEU A 183 24.91 -16.61 7.12
C LEU A 183 26.11 -17.06 6.29
N LYS A 184 25.83 -17.72 5.16
CA LYS A 184 26.88 -18.30 4.30
C LYS A 184 26.50 -18.17 2.83
N GLY A 185 27.52 -18.10 1.99
CA GLY A 185 27.39 -18.11 0.54
C GLY A 185 27.22 -16.73 -0.09
N ASN A 186 27.14 -16.74 -1.40
CA ASN A 186 27.06 -15.50 -2.18
C ASN A 186 25.68 -14.86 -2.08
N ILE A 187 25.66 -13.54 -2.07
CA ILE A 187 24.43 -12.75 -2.20
C ILE A 187 24.10 -12.59 -3.69
N VAL A 188 22.85 -12.92 -4.06
CA VAL A 188 22.29 -12.62 -5.38
C VAL A 188 21.32 -11.46 -5.21
N VAL A 189 21.63 -10.31 -5.78
CA VAL A 189 20.76 -9.14 -5.74
C VAL A 189 19.74 -9.22 -6.86
N ALA A 190 18.46 -9.14 -6.53
CA ALA A 190 17.34 -9.05 -7.47
C ALA A 190 16.75 -7.64 -7.47
N HIS A 191 16.55 -7.07 -8.65
CA HIS A 191 16.00 -5.73 -8.85
C HIS A 191 15.01 -5.68 -10.00
N ARG A 192 14.36 -4.55 -10.21
CA ARG A 192 13.41 -4.33 -11.29
C ARG A 192 14.12 -4.05 -12.61
N SER A 193 13.59 -4.66 -13.70
CA SER A 193 14.04 -4.41 -15.07
C SER A 193 13.30 -3.28 -15.77
N ASP A 194 12.12 -2.91 -15.26
CA ASP A 194 11.23 -1.88 -15.80
C ASP A 194 11.37 -0.55 -15.04
N GLY A 195 10.84 0.54 -15.60
CA GLY A 195 10.74 1.83 -14.91
C GLY A 195 9.73 1.74 -13.75
N SER A 196 10.26 1.57 -12.54
CA SER A 196 9.51 1.13 -11.35
C SER A 196 9.41 2.19 -10.27
N GLY A 197 8.18 2.46 -9.81
CA GLY A 197 7.97 3.28 -8.61
C GLY A 197 8.47 2.60 -7.33
N THR A 198 8.43 1.27 -7.26
CA THR A 198 9.04 0.52 -6.14
C THR A 198 10.55 0.75 -6.09
N THR A 199 11.24 0.72 -7.25
CA THR A 199 12.67 1.09 -7.34
C THR A 199 12.89 2.54 -6.93
N GLU A 200 12.05 3.45 -7.39
CA GLU A 200 12.13 4.88 -7.05
C GLU A 200 12.04 5.09 -5.54
N ASN A 201 11.03 4.52 -4.87
CA ASN A 201 10.87 4.63 -3.42
C ASN A 201 12.03 3.96 -2.64
N PHE A 202 12.47 2.77 -3.06
CA PHE A 202 13.60 2.08 -2.45
C PHE A 202 14.89 2.92 -2.55
N THR A 203 15.16 3.50 -3.70
CA THR A 203 16.37 4.29 -3.90
C THR A 203 16.28 5.70 -3.28
N ILE A 204 15.09 6.30 -3.16
CA ILE A 204 14.88 7.52 -2.35
C ILE A 204 15.17 7.22 -0.87
N PHE A 205 14.71 6.09 -0.34
CA PHE A 205 15.05 5.67 1.02
C PHE A 205 16.56 5.58 1.23
N LEU A 206 17.29 4.93 0.31
CA LEU A 206 18.75 4.81 0.41
C LEU A 206 19.45 6.17 0.28
N ASP A 207 18.97 7.04 -0.62
CA ASP A 207 19.53 8.38 -0.78
C ASP A 207 19.32 9.25 0.48
N LYS A 208 18.13 9.22 1.09
CA LYS A 208 17.83 9.96 2.32
C LYS A 208 18.59 9.44 3.54
N SER A 209 18.72 8.12 3.66
CA SER A 209 19.31 7.52 4.86
C SER A 209 20.84 7.48 4.81
N VAL A 210 21.42 7.09 3.69
CA VAL A 210 22.87 6.84 3.55
C VAL A 210 23.46 7.31 2.22
N GLY A 211 22.71 8.03 1.39
CA GLY A 211 23.18 8.66 0.16
C GLY A 211 23.57 10.12 0.37
N ALA A 212 23.27 10.97 -0.62
CA ALA A 212 23.55 12.40 -0.58
C ALA A 212 22.84 13.12 0.57
N GLY A 213 21.65 12.63 0.99
CA GLY A 213 20.92 13.09 2.17
C GLY A 213 21.42 12.55 3.50
N GLY A 214 22.37 11.63 3.51
CA GLY A 214 22.91 10.96 4.69
C GLY A 214 24.44 10.86 4.72
N SER A 215 24.97 9.62 4.91
CA SER A 215 26.43 9.39 5.10
C SER A 215 27.25 9.34 3.80
N GLY A 216 26.62 9.39 2.62
CA GLY A 216 27.30 9.31 1.32
C GLY A 216 27.74 7.89 0.92
N VAL A 217 27.24 6.85 1.58
CA VAL A 217 27.56 5.44 1.25
C VAL A 217 26.88 5.00 -0.05
N TRP A 218 25.58 5.34 -0.24
CA TRP A 218 24.85 5.02 -1.46
C TRP A 218 25.32 5.88 -2.63
N LYS A 219 25.70 5.25 -3.75
CA LYS A 219 26.34 5.91 -4.90
C LYS A 219 25.55 5.78 -6.21
N LEU A 220 24.62 4.83 -6.32
CA LEU A 220 23.91 4.55 -7.57
C LEU A 220 22.78 5.55 -7.88
N LYS A 221 22.66 6.64 -7.09
CA LYS A 221 21.62 7.67 -7.21
C LYS A 221 20.22 7.10 -6.94
N ARG A 222 19.19 7.92 -7.14
CA ARG A 222 17.78 7.55 -7.01
C ARG A 222 17.06 7.69 -8.34
N GLY A 223 16.01 6.89 -8.54
CA GLY A 223 15.17 6.98 -9.73
C GLY A 223 14.32 5.72 -9.94
N SER A 224 13.40 5.83 -10.86
CA SER A 224 12.58 4.69 -11.29
C SER A 224 13.36 3.67 -12.13
N THR A 225 14.49 4.09 -12.67
CA THR A 225 15.46 3.26 -13.39
C THR A 225 16.85 3.58 -12.84
N VAL A 226 17.61 2.55 -12.49
CA VAL A 226 18.96 2.65 -11.93
C VAL A 226 19.89 1.77 -12.74
N GLU A 227 21.12 2.21 -12.96
CA GLU A 227 22.18 1.39 -13.55
C GLU A 227 22.74 0.45 -12.49
N TRP A 228 22.12 -0.71 -12.36
CA TRP A 228 22.53 -1.73 -11.40
C TRP A 228 23.84 -2.40 -11.84
N PRO A 229 24.67 -2.87 -10.88
CA PRO A 229 25.85 -3.65 -11.21
C PRO A 229 25.53 -4.88 -12.06
N ALA A 230 26.43 -5.22 -12.98
CA ALA A 230 26.19 -6.26 -13.98
C ALA A 230 26.03 -7.69 -13.39
N ASP A 231 26.51 -7.90 -12.15
CA ASP A 231 26.40 -9.17 -11.42
C ASP A 231 25.12 -9.26 -10.56
N THR A 232 24.03 -8.62 -11.01
CA THR A 232 22.71 -8.63 -10.39
C THR A 232 21.65 -9.23 -11.33
N GLN A 233 20.47 -9.57 -10.82
CA GLN A 233 19.38 -10.17 -11.60
C GLN A 233 18.18 -9.23 -11.72
N ALA A 234 17.65 -9.09 -12.93
CA ALA A 234 16.57 -8.18 -13.23
C ALA A 234 15.24 -8.91 -13.44
N GLY A 235 14.19 -8.54 -12.68
CA GLY A 235 12.83 -9.08 -12.77
C GLY A 235 11.83 -8.03 -13.24
N ASN A 236 10.90 -8.42 -14.10
CA ASN A 236 9.82 -7.54 -14.56
C ASN A 236 8.69 -7.50 -13.52
N GLY A 237 8.33 -6.31 -13.06
CA GLY A 237 7.34 -6.13 -12.00
C GLY A 237 7.79 -6.66 -10.63
N ASN A 238 6.99 -6.42 -9.58
CA ASN A 238 7.26 -6.97 -8.25
C ASN A 238 7.22 -8.52 -8.27
N ALA A 239 6.26 -9.11 -8.97
CA ALA A 239 6.15 -10.56 -9.13
C ALA A 239 7.41 -11.20 -9.78
N GLY A 240 8.02 -10.53 -10.76
CA GLY A 240 9.26 -11.01 -11.38
C GLY A 240 10.45 -11.00 -10.41
N VAL A 241 10.58 -9.98 -9.59
CA VAL A 241 11.60 -9.93 -8.52
C VAL A 241 11.32 -11.00 -7.46
N ALA A 242 10.07 -11.18 -7.06
CA ALA A 242 9.66 -12.21 -6.12
C ALA A 242 10.01 -13.62 -6.60
N GLN A 243 9.80 -13.92 -7.88
CA GLN A 243 10.19 -15.19 -8.49
C GLN A 243 11.69 -15.45 -8.42
N ILE A 244 12.52 -14.45 -8.73
CA ILE A 244 13.98 -14.55 -8.63
C ILE A 244 14.39 -14.89 -7.19
N VAL A 245 13.87 -14.12 -6.21
CA VAL A 245 14.20 -14.35 -4.80
C VAL A 245 13.76 -15.74 -4.35
N LYS A 246 12.54 -16.17 -4.73
CA LYS A 246 12.02 -17.50 -4.37
C LYS A 246 12.86 -18.65 -4.94
N ALA A 247 13.28 -18.52 -6.19
CA ALA A 247 13.97 -19.59 -6.92
C ALA A 247 15.48 -19.67 -6.63
N THR A 248 16.08 -18.60 -6.10
CA THR A 248 17.53 -18.48 -5.99
C THR A 248 17.98 -18.47 -4.54
N SER A 249 18.71 -19.50 -4.11
CA SER A 249 19.32 -19.52 -2.77
C SER A 249 20.31 -18.37 -2.61
N GLY A 250 20.29 -17.68 -1.47
CA GLY A 250 21.11 -16.51 -1.21
C GLY A 250 20.61 -15.22 -1.87
N ALA A 251 19.43 -15.23 -2.51
CA ALA A 251 18.90 -14.01 -3.12
C ALA A 251 18.29 -13.05 -2.10
N ILE A 252 18.36 -11.75 -2.43
CA ILE A 252 17.66 -10.64 -1.76
C ILE A 252 17.14 -9.68 -2.81
N GLY A 253 15.92 -9.15 -2.60
CA GLY A 253 15.31 -8.17 -3.50
C GLY A 253 14.31 -7.28 -2.76
N TYR A 254 14.02 -6.09 -3.32
CA TYR A 254 12.97 -5.21 -2.81
C TYR A 254 11.66 -5.49 -3.56
N ILE A 255 10.60 -5.75 -2.79
CA ILE A 255 9.30 -6.23 -3.30
C ILE A 255 8.20 -5.60 -2.44
N ASP A 256 7.05 -5.26 -3.01
CA ASP A 256 5.88 -4.88 -2.18
C ASP A 256 5.42 -6.01 -1.27
N LEU A 257 4.74 -5.66 -0.17
CA LEU A 257 4.34 -6.61 0.85
C LEU A 257 3.37 -7.69 0.31
N SER A 258 2.44 -7.30 -0.58
CA SER A 258 1.44 -8.21 -1.13
C SER A 258 2.08 -9.31 -1.98
N ASP A 259 2.93 -8.94 -2.95
CA ASP A 259 3.67 -9.91 -3.79
C ASP A 259 4.64 -10.77 -2.97
N ALA A 260 5.30 -10.18 -1.94
CA ALA A 260 6.18 -10.92 -1.05
C ALA A 260 5.44 -12.00 -0.26
N LYS A 261 4.27 -11.68 0.30
CA LYS A 261 3.40 -12.63 1.01
C LYS A 261 2.79 -13.68 0.10
N ALA A 262 2.27 -13.27 -1.06
CA ALA A 262 1.73 -14.20 -2.06
C ALA A 262 2.79 -15.22 -2.53
N SER A 263 4.06 -14.80 -2.57
CA SER A 263 5.20 -15.67 -2.90
C SER A 263 5.74 -16.45 -1.71
N GLN A 264 5.21 -16.23 -0.49
CA GLN A 264 5.65 -16.86 0.76
C GLN A 264 7.14 -16.58 1.07
N LEU A 265 7.61 -15.37 0.77
CA LEU A 265 8.97 -14.96 1.03
C LEU A 265 9.16 -14.53 2.49
N LYS A 266 10.37 -14.72 3.01
CA LYS A 266 10.83 -14.08 4.23
C LYS A 266 11.29 -12.66 3.91
N PHE A 267 11.16 -11.76 4.87
CA PHE A 267 11.63 -10.38 4.72
C PHE A 267 12.38 -9.91 5.96
N ALA A 268 13.37 -9.06 5.74
CA ALA A 268 14.24 -8.54 6.79
C ALA A 268 13.56 -7.44 7.61
N SER A 269 13.93 -7.32 8.87
CA SER A 269 13.73 -6.11 9.65
C SER A 269 14.73 -5.06 9.22
N ILE A 270 14.29 -3.82 9.00
CA ILE A 270 15.17 -2.72 8.59
C ILE A 270 15.33 -1.75 9.77
N LYS A 271 16.58 -1.30 9.99
CA LYS A 271 16.86 -0.30 11.01
C LYS A 271 16.29 1.04 10.57
N ASN A 272 15.34 1.56 11.37
CA ASN A 272 14.69 2.84 11.11
C ASN A 272 15.52 4.04 11.61
N LYS A 273 15.04 5.25 11.38
CA LYS A 273 15.71 6.50 11.76
C LYS A 273 15.87 6.65 13.28
N ALA A 274 15.00 6.03 14.06
CA ALA A 274 15.10 5.96 15.54
C ALA A 274 16.09 4.87 16.02
N GLY A 275 16.76 4.15 15.09
CA GLY A 275 17.73 3.10 15.43
C GLY A 275 17.10 1.75 15.80
N LYS A 276 15.80 1.55 15.58
CA LYS A 276 15.08 0.30 15.86
C LYS A 276 14.99 -0.56 14.61
N TYR A 277 15.19 -1.89 14.76
CA TYR A 277 14.88 -2.84 13.69
C TYR A 277 13.38 -3.12 13.66
N VAL A 278 12.73 -2.74 12.58
CA VAL A 278 11.27 -2.84 12.39
C VAL A 278 10.91 -3.74 11.22
N GLN A 279 9.88 -4.57 11.41
CA GLN A 279 9.33 -5.44 10.38
C GLN A 279 8.45 -4.64 9.40
N PRO A 280 8.32 -5.08 8.13
CA PRO A 280 7.43 -4.47 7.16
C PRO A 280 5.97 -4.83 7.47
N THR A 281 5.34 -4.08 8.36
CA THR A 281 3.94 -4.24 8.74
C THR A 281 3.09 -3.06 8.26
N LEU A 282 1.77 -3.27 8.16
CA LEU A 282 0.84 -2.20 7.77
C LEU A 282 0.82 -1.09 8.83
N GLU A 283 0.94 -1.45 10.11
CA GLU A 283 1.03 -0.49 11.22
C GLU A 283 2.30 0.37 11.11
N GLY A 284 3.43 -0.26 10.74
CA GLY A 284 4.68 0.45 10.54
C GLY A 284 4.63 1.41 9.34
N ALA A 285 3.95 1.01 8.25
CA ALA A 285 3.71 1.89 7.11
C ALA A 285 2.77 3.05 7.46
N SER A 286 1.67 2.77 8.17
CA SER A 286 0.74 3.81 8.64
C SER A 286 1.46 4.82 9.55
N ALA A 287 2.27 4.36 10.50
CA ALA A 287 3.05 5.24 11.38
C ALA A 287 4.01 6.16 10.61
N ALA A 288 4.61 5.68 9.51
CA ALA A 288 5.44 6.50 8.65
C ALA A 288 4.63 7.56 7.89
N VAL A 289 3.44 7.20 7.41
CA VAL A 289 2.54 8.10 6.67
C VAL A 289 1.96 9.19 7.56
N GLU A 290 1.62 8.89 8.82
CA GLU A 290 1.07 9.86 9.78
C GLU A 290 1.99 11.06 10.00
N GLY A 291 3.32 10.85 9.96
CA GLY A 291 4.31 11.90 10.09
C GLY A 291 4.59 12.70 8.81
N ALA A 292 4.04 12.29 7.67
CA ALA A 292 4.35 12.90 6.39
C ALA A 292 3.54 14.17 6.13
N THR A 293 4.19 15.21 5.61
CA THR A 293 3.52 16.42 5.13
C THR A 293 2.84 16.14 3.80
N VAL A 294 1.52 16.33 3.76
CA VAL A 294 0.72 16.20 2.53
C VAL A 294 0.64 17.56 1.83
N ASN A 295 1.14 17.62 0.60
CA ASN A 295 1.13 18.82 -0.23
C ASN A 295 -0.28 19.14 -0.80
N ALA A 296 -0.46 20.32 -1.37
CA ALA A 296 -1.74 20.76 -1.94
C ALA A 296 -2.22 19.93 -3.14
N ASP A 297 -1.32 19.24 -3.83
CA ASP A 297 -1.60 18.30 -4.93
C ASP A 297 -1.82 16.86 -4.43
N LEU A 298 -1.81 16.64 -3.12
CA LEU A 298 -1.90 15.35 -2.42
C LEU A 298 -0.68 14.43 -2.64
N SER A 299 0.43 14.97 -3.09
CA SER A 299 1.71 14.27 -2.99
C SER A 299 2.24 14.31 -1.55
N TYR A 300 2.92 13.27 -1.13
CA TYR A 300 3.58 13.17 0.19
C TYR A 300 4.70 12.15 0.15
N ASP A 301 5.62 12.24 1.09
CA ASP A 301 6.81 11.38 1.13
C ASP A 301 7.03 10.85 2.55
N PRO A 302 6.61 9.59 2.85
CA PRO A 302 6.76 8.96 4.15
C PRO A 302 8.09 8.16 4.28
N LEU A 303 8.97 8.21 3.29
CA LEU A 303 10.20 7.45 3.29
C LEU A 303 11.20 8.01 4.31
N TRP A 304 11.80 7.10 5.11
CA TRP A 304 12.75 7.47 6.16
C TRP A 304 12.16 8.42 7.20
N ALA A 305 10.87 8.19 7.53
CA ALA A 305 10.15 8.98 8.52
C ALA A 305 10.69 8.81 9.94
N ASP A 306 10.48 9.83 10.77
CA ASP A 306 10.74 9.77 12.21
C ASP A 306 9.72 8.87 12.92
N GLY A 307 10.12 8.28 14.05
CA GLY A 307 9.24 7.48 14.90
C GLY A 307 9.76 6.06 15.16
N ASP A 308 9.58 5.59 16.39
CA ASP A 308 10.10 4.28 16.83
C ASP A 308 9.51 3.10 16.03
N LYS A 309 8.27 3.24 15.58
CA LYS A 309 7.52 2.21 14.83
C LYS A 309 7.50 2.45 13.33
N ALA A 310 7.91 3.63 12.86
CA ALA A 310 7.87 3.97 11.44
C ALA A 310 8.72 3.00 10.62
N TYR A 311 8.10 2.34 9.64
CA TYR A 311 8.84 1.48 8.71
C TYR A 311 9.56 2.35 7.67
N PRO A 312 10.86 2.15 7.42
CA PRO A 312 11.67 3.09 6.63
C PRO A 312 11.28 3.22 5.17
N ILE A 313 10.68 2.18 4.60
CA ILE A 313 10.32 2.11 3.18
C ILE A 313 8.80 1.96 3.04
N ALA A 314 8.05 2.84 3.69
CA ALA A 314 6.62 2.95 3.49
C ALA A 314 6.35 3.71 2.18
N ALA A 315 5.83 3.01 1.19
CA ALA A 315 5.60 3.59 -0.13
C ALA A 315 4.13 4.00 -0.32
N PRO A 316 3.87 5.23 -0.75
CA PRO A 316 2.55 5.65 -1.20
C PRO A 316 2.36 5.29 -2.68
N THR A 317 1.09 5.26 -3.13
CA THR A 317 0.78 5.12 -4.55
C THR A 317 -0.41 5.98 -4.94
N TRP A 318 -0.39 6.46 -6.17
CA TRP A 318 -1.38 7.36 -6.73
C TRP A 318 -1.93 6.84 -8.06
N ILE A 319 -3.14 7.26 -8.37
CA ILE A 319 -3.64 7.30 -9.73
C ILE A 319 -3.48 8.73 -10.25
N LEU A 320 -2.90 8.87 -11.43
CA LEU A 320 -2.81 10.10 -12.20
C LEU A 320 -3.93 10.11 -13.25
N VAL A 321 -4.67 11.20 -13.31
CA VAL A 321 -5.76 11.39 -14.28
C VAL A 321 -5.82 12.84 -14.74
N TYR A 322 -6.09 13.08 -16.03
CA TYR A 322 -6.23 14.43 -16.54
C TYR A 322 -7.44 15.16 -15.95
N VAL A 323 -7.30 16.46 -15.73
CA VAL A 323 -8.38 17.32 -15.23
C VAL A 323 -9.47 17.49 -16.28
N ASP A 324 -9.07 17.82 -17.51
CA ASP A 324 -10.01 18.04 -18.61
C ASP A 324 -10.24 16.73 -19.35
N GLN A 325 -11.43 16.18 -19.21
CA GLN A 325 -11.84 14.95 -19.86
C GLN A 325 -12.60 15.26 -21.16
N THR A 326 -12.45 14.40 -22.16
CA THR A 326 -13.04 14.60 -23.50
C THR A 326 -14.23 13.67 -23.80
N ASP A 327 -14.41 12.63 -22.99
CA ASP A 327 -15.48 11.63 -23.11
C ASP A 327 -16.27 11.58 -21.81
N LYS A 328 -17.56 11.87 -21.85
CA LYS A 328 -18.40 11.92 -20.66
C LYS A 328 -18.53 10.55 -19.97
N ALA A 329 -18.75 9.49 -20.72
CA ALA A 329 -18.94 8.14 -20.14
C ALA A 329 -17.67 7.65 -19.45
N LYS A 330 -16.50 7.91 -20.04
CA LYS A 330 -15.21 7.62 -19.44
C LYS A 330 -14.94 8.49 -18.20
N ALA A 331 -15.23 9.79 -18.27
CA ALA A 331 -15.07 10.71 -17.14
C ALA A 331 -15.93 10.29 -15.93
N ASP A 332 -17.20 10.00 -16.16
CA ASP A 332 -18.13 9.54 -15.11
C ASP A 332 -17.66 8.20 -14.51
N THR A 333 -17.25 7.27 -15.36
CA THR A 333 -16.73 5.96 -14.91
C THR A 333 -15.42 6.12 -14.11
N THR A 334 -14.50 6.98 -14.57
CA THR A 334 -13.25 7.26 -13.86
C THR A 334 -13.52 7.86 -12.49
N LYS A 335 -14.36 8.89 -12.40
CA LYS A 335 -14.74 9.50 -11.09
C LYS A 335 -15.41 8.49 -10.18
N ALA A 336 -16.32 7.66 -10.70
CA ALA A 336 -17.00 6.64 -9.91
C ALA A 336 -16.02 5.56 -9.39
N PHE A 337 -15.10 5.10 -10.23
CA PHE A 337 -14.08 4.13 -9.83
C PHE A 337 -13.12 4.71 -8.78
N LEU A 338 -12.62 5.92 -8.98
CA LEU A 338 -11.76 6.58 -8.01
C LEU A 338 -12.46 6.81 -6.67
N ARG A 339 -13.73 7.24 -6.69
CA ARG A 339 -14.54 7.34 -5.48
C ARG A 339 -14.70 5.99 -4.79
N PHE A 340 -14.92 4.91 -5.54
CA PHE A 340 -15.02 3.56 -5.00
C PHE A 340 -13.72 3.13 -4.32
N LEU A 341 -12.56 3.40 -4.93
CA LEU A 341 -11.24 3.13 -4.30
C LEU A 341 -11.07 3.90 -2.98
N LEU A 342 -11.55 5.15 -2.93
CA LEU A 342 -11.44 6.03 -1.76
C LEU A 342 -12.49 5.75 -0.67
N THR A 343 -13.50 4.94 -0.93
CA THR A 343 -14.56 4.60 0.04
C THR A 343 -14.55 3.11 0.38
N ASP A 344 -15.12 2.27 -0.46
CA ASP A 344 -15.20 0.82 -0.21
C ASP A 344 -13.83 0.15 -0.30
N GLY A 345 -12.95 0.65 -1.19
CA GLY A 345 -11.57 0.20 -1.29
C GLY A 345 -10.79 0.38 0.00
N GLN A 346 -10.97 1.50 0.72
CA GLN A 346 -10.27 1.73 1.98
C GLN A 346 -10.65 0.71 3.06
N LYS A 347 -11.90 0.24 3.07
CA LYS A 347 -12.37 -0.80 4.01
C LYS A 347 -11.74 -2.15 3.73
N ALA A 348 -11.40 -2.43 2.47
CA ALA A 348 -10.84 -3.70 2.03
C ALA A 348 -9.30 -3.73 2.06
N ALA A 349 -8.64 -2.58 2.07
CA ALA A 349 -7.20 -2.44 1.86
C ALA A 349 -6.36 -3.34 2.77
N SER A 350 -6.63 -3.35 4.08
CA SER A 350 -5.84 -4.14 5.04
C SER A 350 -5.96 -5.65 4.84
N ALA A 351 -7.10 -6.13 4.33
CA ALA A 351 -7.29 -7.55 4.03
C ALA A 351 -6.48 -8.02 2.81
N ILE A 352 -5.97 -7.07 2.03
CA ILE A 352 -5.19 -7.30 0.80
C ILE A 352 -3.73 -6.80 0.98
N ASP A 353 -3.27 -6.68 2.23
CA ASP A 353 -1.91 -6.28 2.59
C ASP A 353 -1.52 -4.83 2.20
N TYR A 354 -2.49 -3.90 2.21
CA TYR A 354 -2.25 -2.47 2.04
C TYR A 354 -2.77 -1.68 3.24
N SER A 355 -2.06 -0.60 3.59
CA SER A 355 -2.50 0.36 4.59
C SER A 355 -3.51 1.32 3.97
N PRO A 356 -4.72 1.46 4.54
CA PRO A 356 -5.66 2.47 4.11
C PRO A 356 -5.12 3.88 4.36
N LEU A 357 -5.63 4.83 3.60
CA LEU A 357 -5.37 6.25 3.81
C LEU A 357 -6.01 6.73 5.12
N SER A 358 -5.45 7.76 5.76
CA SER A 358 -6.11 8.42 6.88
C SER A 358 -7.43 9.07 6.45
N ALA A 359 -8.37 9.19 7.37
CA ALA A 359 -9.69 9.80 7.08
C ALA A 359 -9.55 11.21 6.48
N SER A 360 -8.62 12.02 6.99
CA SER A 360 -8.37 13.38 6.46
C SER A 360 -7.80 13.36 5.03
N LEU A 361 -6.97 12.38 4.70
CA LEU A 361 -6.44 12.24 3.34
C LEU A 361 -7.50 11.72 2.37
N VAL A 362 -8.36 10.81 2.82
CA VAL A 362 -9.54 10.36 2.03
C VAL A 362 -10.46 11.53 1.72
N GLU A 363 -10.78 12.38 2.71
CA GLU A 363 -11.61 13.57 2.50
C GLU A 363 -11.01 14.51 1.45
N LYS A 364 -9.72 14.83 1.57
CA LYS A 364 -8.98 15.65 0.59
C LYS A 364 -8.95 14.99 -0.79
N ALA A 365 -8.76 13.67 -0.87
CA ALA A 365 -8.74 12.94 -2.13
C ALA A 365 -10.11 12.92 -2.80
N LEU A 366 -11.19 12.77 -2.04
CA LEU A 366 -12.56 12.87 -2.55
C LEU A 366 -12.84 14.28 -3.11
N ALA A 367 -12.43 15.34 -2.40
CA ALA A 367 -12.54 16.72 -2.90
C ALA A 367 -11.67 16.95 -4.17
N GLN A 368 -10.53 16.27 -4.29
CA GLN A 368 -9.68 16.35 -5.48
C GLN A 368 -10.40 15.83 -6.74
N LEU A 369 -11.33 14.85 -6.61
CA LEU A 369 -12.10 14.33 -7.74
C LEU A 369 -13.01 15.41 -8.38
N ASP A 370 -13.37 16.45 -7.65
CA ASP A 370 -14.19 17.55 -8.18
C ASP A 370 -13.43 18.42 -9.18
N LYS A 371 -12.09 18.38 -9.16
CA LYS A 371 -11.25 19.02 -10.18
C LYS A 371 -11.33 18.34 -11.55
N ILE A 372 -11.75 17.06 -11.60
CA ILE A 372 -11.92 16.30 -12.84
C ILE A 372 -13.21 16.79 -13.51
N LYS A 373 -13.08 17.52 -14.61
CA LYS A 373 -14.17 18.12 -15.36
C LYS A 373 -14.78 17.09 -16.30
N VAL A 374 -16.07 16.88 -16.15
CA VAL A 374 -16.85 16.01 -17.04
C VAL A 374 -17.40 16.86 -18.17
N PRO A 375 -17.24 16.47 -19.44
CA PRO A 375 -17.86 17.21 -20.56
C PRO A 375 -19.38 17.19 -20.43
N ALA A 376 -20.03 18.23 -20.97
CA ALA A 376 -21.50 18.39 -20.96
C ALA A 376 -22.22 17.26 -21.73
#